data_7eede90ad4cab556ce39131458e3cd35
#
_entry.id   7eede90ad4cab556ce39131458e3cd35
#
_cell.length_a   1.000
_cell.length_b   1.000
_cell.length_c   1.000
_cell.angle_alpha   90.00
_cell.angle_beta   90.00
_cell.angle_gamma   90.00
#
_symmetry.space_group_name_H-M   'P 1'
#
loop_
_entity.id
_entity.type
_entity.pdbx_description
1 polymer ?
#
loop_
_entity_poly.entity_id
_entity_poly.type
_entity_poly.pdbx_seq_one_letter_code
_entity_poly.pdbx_strand_id
1 'polypeptide(L)'
;WMVGMPKRLIANCRIAHFHDIEVEDEAEIYAEYDNGATGVFLTSTGEYPGTNRLEISGTKGKAVIEDGTLTLQLLEQDIREITASSSECMPHCETKTVKISQKEPESGHLGILNDFSRAIRKGTKLLAPGEEGIFGLSIANAAYLSSWTHEWVELPTDGEVYRAELRRRQQSSAERKPVRGQNITGEYSERWRVKW
;
A
#
# COMPACT_ATOMS: atom_id res chain seq x y z
N TRP A 1 -3.23 0.46 8.82
CA TRP A 1 -4.05 -0.50 9.57
C TRP A 1 -3.17 -1.50 10.35
N MET A 2 -2.31 -2.27 9.70
CA MET A 2 -1.42 -3.25 10.38
C MET A 2 -0.26 -2.60 11.14
N VAL A 3 0.32 -1.55 10.61
CA VAL A 3 1.55 -0.92 11.13
C VAL A 3 1.35 0.52 11.63
N GLY A 4 0.12 1.03 11.51
CA GLY A 4 -0.23 2.41 11.88
C GLY A 4 0.10 3.43 10.78
N MET A 5 -0.07 4.71 11.11
CA MET A 5 0.25 5.82 10.21
C MET A 5 1.74 6.15 10.29
N PRO A 6 2.38 6.44 9.15
CA PRO A 6 3.74 6.95 9.17
C PRO A 6 3.78 8.37 9.76
N LYS A 7 4.91 8.73 10.35
CA LYS A 7 5.19 10.09 10.80
C LYS A 7 5.49 11.01 9.63
N ARG A 8 6.31 10.54 8.70
CA ARG A 8 6.68 11.25 7.48
C ARG A 8 7.00 10.29 6.36
N LEU A 9 6.96 10.79 5.14
CA LEU A 9 7.34 10.03 3.97
C LEU A 9 8.04 10.91 2.92
N ILE A 10 8.79 10.23 2.03
CA ILE A 10 9.26 10.79 0.79
C ILE A 10 8.82 9.88 -0.35
N ALA A 11 8.41 10.46 -1.47
CA ALA A 11 7.85 9.71 -2.58
C ALA A 11 8.28 10.24 -3.94
N ASN A 12 8.27 9.35 -4.92
CA ASN A 12 8.41 9.65 -6.33
C ASN A 12 7.22 9.02 -7.07
N CYS A 13 6.31 9.84 -7.59
CA CYS A 13 5.17 9.41 -8.40
C CYS A 13 5.43 9.84 -9.83
N ARG A 14 5.51 8.89 -10.75
CA ARG A 14 5.82 9.14 -12.17
C ARG A 14 4.54 9.18 -12.98
N ILE A 15 4.38 10.26 -13.73
CA ILE A 15 3.22 10.49 -14.60
C ILE A 15 3.57 10.01 -16.00
N ALA A 16 2.66 9.30 -16.64
CA ALA A 16 2.78 8.86 -18.04
C ALA A 16 4.10 8.12 -18.33
N HIS A 17 4.58 7.32 -17.37
CA HIS A 17 5.83 6.57 -17.58
C HIS A 17 5.63 5.39 -18.53
N PHE A 18 4.51 4.69 -18.38
CA PHE A 18 4.15 3.52 -19.19
C PHE A 18 2.93 3.75 -20.08
N HIS A 19 2.07 4.71 -19.74
CA HIS A 19 0.80 4.95 -20.43
C HIS A 19 0.66 6.42 -20.84
N ASP A 20 -0.08 6.68 -21.92
CA ASP A 20 -0.43 8.05 -22.36
C ASP A 20 -1.60 8.59 -21.52
N ILE A 21 -1.30 8.95 -20.25
CA ILE A 21 -2.24 9.47 -19.27
C ILE A 21 -1.64 10.67 -18.54
N GLU A 22 -2.49 11.55 -17.97
CA GLU A 22 -2.04 12.72 -17.20
C GLU A 22 -2.05 12.47 -15.67
N VAL A 23 -2.01 11.22 -15.27
CA VAL A 23 -1.92 10.80 -13.87
C VAL A 23 -0.74 9.84 -13.69
N GLU A 24 -0.41 9.56 -12.47
CA GLU A 24 0.66 8.62 -12.11
C GLU A 24 0.29 7.19 -12.50
N ASP A 25 1.26 6.46 -12.99
CA ASP A 25 1.21 5.04 -13.31
C ASP A 25 2.32 4.23 -12.61
N GLU A 26 3.16 4.93 -11.84
CA GLU A 26 4.18 4.35 -10.98
C GLU A 26 4.35 5.20 -9.73
N ALA A 27 4.51 4.57 -8.57
CA ALA A 27 4.82 5.25 -7.33
C ALA A 27 5.79 4.44 -6.46
N GLU A 28 6.75 5.15 -5.88
CA GLU A 28 7.73 4.67 -4.93
C GLU A 28 7.64 5.54 -3.68
N ILE A 29 7.39 4.94 -2.52
CA ILE A 29 7.23 5.66 -1.26
C ILE A 29 8.16 5.03 -0.22
N TYR A 30 8.96 5.86 0.44
CA TYR A 30 9.66 5.49 1.67
C TYR A 30 9.02 6.22 2.84
N ALA A 31 8.70 5.50 3.90
CA ALA A 31 7.99 6.00 5.07
C ALA A 31 8.74 5.71 6.36
N GLU A 32 8.69 6.64 7.32
CA GLU A 32 9.23 6.50 8.67
C GLU A 32 8.11 6.63 9.70
N TYR A 33 8.21 5.82 10.76
CA TYR A 33 7.22 5.73 11.84
C TYR A 33 7.82 6.20 13.17
N ASP A 34 6.98 6.68 14.09
CA ASP A 34 7.42 7.18 15.40
C ASP A 34 8.15 6.13 16.26
N ASN A 35 7.86 4.86 16.05
CA ASN A 35 8.53 3.75 16.75
C ASN A 35 9.90 3.37 16.14
N GLY A 36 10.37 4.12 15.15
CA GLY A 36 11.62 3.86 14.43
C GLY A 36 11.51 2.81 13.30
N ALA A 37 10.34 2.26 13.05
CA ALA A 37 10.12 1.40 11.89
C ALA A 37 10.19 2.21 10.59
N THR A 38 10.52 1.53 9.50
CA THR A 38 10.52 2.08 8.15
C THR A 38 9.69 1.21 7.22
N GLY A 39 9.16 1.79 6.15
CA GLY A 39 8.40 1.08 5.14
C GLY A 39 8.76 1.54 3.74
N VAL A 40 8.68 0.62 2.80
CA VAL A 40 8.80 0.90 1.36
C VAL A 40 7.55 0.38 0.68
N PHE A 41 6.93 1.21 -0.14
CA PHE A 41 5.82 0.82 -0.98
C PHE A 41 6.19 1.11 -2.44
N LEU A 42 6.05 0.09 -3.27
CA LEU A 42 6.29 0.16 -4.70
C LEU A 42 5.03 -0.29 -5.43
N THR A 43 4.60 0.47 -6.41
CA THR A 43 3.49 0.09 -7.27
C THR A 43 3.69 0.61 -8.68
N SER A 44 3.30 -0.17 -9.66
CA SER A 44 3.33 0.21 -11.07
C SER A 44 2.20 -0.48 -11.82
N THR A 45 1.61 0.21 -12.76
CA THR A 45 0.65 -0.38 -13.70
C THR A 45 1.31 -0.87 -15.00
N GLY A 46 2.63 -0.66 -15.13
CA GLY A 46 3.44 -1.05 -16.29
C GLY A 46 4.17 -2.39 -16.15
N GLU A 47 4.02 -3.08 -15.01
CA GLU A 47 4.69 -4.37 -14.79
C GLU A 47 3.83 -5.55 -15.25
N TYR A 48 4.46 -6.47 -16.00
CA TYR A 48 3.86 -7.75 -16.34
C TYR A 48 4.94 -8.85 -16.49
N PRO A 49 4.82 -10.00 -15.80
CA PRO A 49 3.87 -10.25 -14.70
C PRO A 49 4.18 -9.36 -13.50
N GLY A 50 3.15 -8.81 -12.88
CA GLY A 50 3.28 -8.02 -11.67
C GLY A 50 3.52 -8.87 -10.44
N THR A 51 4.03 -8.24 -9.38
CA THR A 51 4.23 -8.88 -8.07
C THR A 51 3.26 -8.26 -7.06
N ASN A 52 2.47 -9.10 -6.39
CA ASN A 52 1.67 -8.70 -5.24
C ASN A 52 2.25 -9.32 -3.98
N ARG A 53 3.08 -8.57 -3.26
CA ARG A 53 3.82 -9.04 -2.09
C ARG A 53 3.75 -8.02 -0.97
N LEU A 54 3.39 -8.50 0.22
CA LEU A 54 3.52 -7.75 1.47
C LEU A 54 4.50 -8.48 2.38
N GLU A 55 5.52 -7.78 2.83
CA GLU A 55 6.50 -8.29 3.78
C GLU A 55 6.58 -7.37 5.00
N ILE A 56 6.50 -7.95 6.19
CA ILE A 56 6.69 -7.25 7.46
C ILE A 56 7.79 -7.98 8.23
N SER A 57 8.92 -7.32 8.42
CA SER A 57 10.02 -7.79 9.24
C SER A 57 9.99 -7.14 10.61
N GLY A 58 9.99 -7.95 11.65
CA GLY A 58 10.03 -7.54 13.05
C GLY A 58 11.17 -8.19 13.81
N THR A 59 11.32 -7.81 15.06
CA THR A 59 12.42 -8.31 15.90
C THR A 59 12.26 -9.79 16.31
N LYS A 60 11.06 -10.35 16.18
CA LYS A 60 10.73 -11.74 16.51
C LYS A 60 10.39 -12.59 15.28
N GLY A 61 10.69 -12.09 14.08
CA GLY A 61 10.46 -12.83 12.85
C GLY A 61 9.95 -11.98 11.71
N LYS A 62 9.47 -12.66 10.68
CA LYS A 62 9.04 -12.09 9.42
C LYS A 62 7.70 -12.70 9.00
N ALA A 63 6.81 -11.86 8.47
CA ALA A 63 5.57 -12.26 7.81
C ALA A 63 5.63 -11.87 6.33
N VAL A 64 5.33 -12.80 5.44
CA VAL A 64 5.27 -12.57 3.99
C VAL A 64 3.92 -13.07 3.48
N ILE A 65 3.19 -12.21 2.80
CA ILE A 65 1.99 -12.58 2.04
C ILE A 65 2.35 -12.47 0.56
N GLU A 66 2.24 -13.57 -0.15
CA GLU A 66 2.50 -13.66 -1.59
C GLU A 66 1.70 -14.82 -2.17
N ASP A 67 1.09 -14.63 -3.33
CA ASP A 67 0.27 -15.64 -4.03
C ASP A 67 -0.79 -16.32 -3.14
N GLY A 68 -1.49 -15.54 -2.30
CA GLY A 68 -2.52 -16.04 -1.39
C GLY A 68 -1.99 -16.89 -0.24
N THR A 69 -0.69 -16.92 -0.02
CA THR A 69 -0.04 -17.67 1.07
C THR A 69 0.62 -16.73 2.06
N LEU A 70 0.25 -16.84 3.32
CA LEU A 70 0.97 -16.21 4.43
C LEU A 70 2.07 -17.16 4.93
N THR A 71 3.31 -16.73 4.80
CA THR A 71 4.48 -17.41 5.38
C THR A 71 4.97 -16.64 6.60
N LEU A 72 4.98 -17.29 7.76
CA LEU A 72 5.56 -16.75 8.98
C LEU A 72 6.88 -17.44 9.25
N GLN A 73 7.95 -16.68 9.46
CA GLN A 73 9.25 -17.14 9.94
C GLN A 73 9.44 -16.55 11.33
N LEU A 74 9.28 -17.37 12.36
CA LEU A 74 9.32 -16.96 13.75
C LEU A 74 10.67 -17.27 14.35
N LEU A 75 11.28 -16.32 15.03
CA LEU A 75 12.49 -16.50 15.81
C LEU A 75 12.12 -16.98 17.22
N GLU A 76 12.92 -17.85 17.80
CA GLU A 76 12.75 -18.28 19.19
C GLU A 76 13.07 -17.17 20.19
N GLN A 77 14.00 -16.27 19.82
CA GLN A 77 14.40 -15.12 20.64
C GLN A 77 14.30 -13.83 19.82
N ASP A 78 14.22 -12.70 20.50
CA ASP A 78 14.27 -11.40 19.86
C ASP A 78 15.68 -11.19 19.24
N ILE A 79 15.73 -10.80 17.96
CA ILE A 79 16.99 -10.60 17.24
C ILE A 79 17.91 -9.58 17.93
N ARG A 80 17.36 -8.61 18.64
CA ARG A 80 18.14 -7.61 19.39
C ARG A 80 18.87 -8.24 20.57
N GLU A 81 18.25 -9.21 21.22
CA GLU A 81 18.89 -9.95 22.33
C GLU A 81 20.00 -10.83 21.81
N ILE A 82 19.75 -11.53 20.69
CA ILE A 82 20.76 -12.37 20.03
C ILE A 82 21.98 -11.53 19.62
N THR A 83 21.73 -10.41 18.95
CA THR A 83 22.79 -9.50 18.48
C THR A 83 23.59 -8.90 19.63
N ALA A 84 22.94 -8.55 20.75
CA ALA A 84 23.59 -7.98 21.92
C ALA A 84 24.45 -8.99 22.69
N SER A 85 24.12 -10.29 22.65
CA SER A 85 24.80 -11.34 23.39
C SER A 85 25.84 -12.10 22.56
N SER A 86 25.79 -12.03 21.23
CA SER A 86 26.68 -12.76 20.34
C SER A 86 28.00 -12.01 20.09
N SER A 87 29.09 -12.75 20.01
CA SER A 87 30.38 -12.26 19.52
C SER A 87 30.52 -12.36 18.00
N GLU A 88 29.55 -12.97 17.31
CA GLU A 88 29.57 -13.16 15.86
C GLU A 88 28.93 -11.94 15.15
N CYS A 89 29.51 -11.52 14.03
CA CYS A 89 28.92 -10.45 13.22
C CYS A 89 27.57 -10.82 12.63
N MET A 90 27.33 -12.11 12.35
CA MET A 90 26.08 -12.65 11.83
C MET A 90 25.70 -13.91 12.60
N PRO A 91 25.10 -13.74 13.79
CA PRO A 91 24.75 -14.88 14.62
C PRO A 91 23.67 -15.73 13.96
N HIS A 92 23.78 -17.02 14.07
CA HIS A 92 22.74 -17.94 13.63
C HIS A 92 21.53 -17.84 14.55
N CYS A 93 20.33 -17.79 13.97
CA CYS A 93 19.07 -17.76 14.69
C CYS A 93 18.19 -18.92 14.23
N GLU A 94 17.78 -19.75 15.17
CA GLU A 94 16.80 -20.78 14.90
C GLU A 94 15.46 -20.17 14.48
N THR A 95 14.90 -20.69 13.40
CA THR A 95 13.64 -20.18 12.84
C THR A 95 12.61 -21.28 12.67
N LYS A 96 11.39 -21.01 13.08
CA LYS A 96 10.24 -21.87 12.82
C LYS A 96 9.42 -21.27 11.68
N THR A 97 9.28 -22.02 10.59
CA THR A 97 8.44 -21.59 9.45
C THR A 97 7.05 -22.19 9.52
N VAL A 98 6.01 -21.34 9.41
CA VAL A 98 4.60 -21.72 9.34
C VAL A 98 4.03 -21.14 8.05
N LYS A 99 3.36 -21.97 7.24
CA LYS A 99 2.65 -21.55 6.03
C LYS A 99 1.17 -21.72 6.24
N ILE A 100 0.42 -20.65 5.93
CA ILE A 100 -1.03 -20.61 6.03
C ILE A 100 -1.57 -20.20 4.66
N SER A 101 -2.19 -21.14 3.96
CA SER A 101 -2.87 -20.85 2.69
C SER A 101 -4.34 -20.56 2.93
N GLN A 102 -4.90 -19.66 2.14
CA GLN A 102 -6.32 -19.36 2.20
C GLN A 102 -7.12 -20.60 1.77
N LYS A 103 -8.03 -21.04 2.64
CA LYS A 103 -8.86 -22.24 2.40
C LYS A 103 -10.18 -21.92 1.70
N GLU A 104 -10.70 -20.73 1.91
CA GLU A 104 -11.97 -20.29 1.36
C GLU A 104 -11.73 -19.31 0.21
N PRO A 105 -12.63 -19.28 -0.79
CA PRO A 105 -12.57 -18.28 -1.83
C PRO A 105 -12.64 -16.89 -1.23
N GLU A 106 -11.87 -15.98 -1.78
CA GLU A 106 -11.90 -14.59 -1.37
C GLU A 106 -13.30 -14.00 -1.60
N SER A 107 -13.88 -13.42 -0.55
CA SER A 107 -15.20 -12.78 -0.65
C SER A 107 -15.11 -11.38 -1.26
N GLY A 108 -13.93 -10.76 -1.26
CA GLY A 108 -13.65 -9.47 -1.87
C GLY A 108 -14.71 -8.40 -1.56
N HIS A 109 -15.14 -7.67 -2.58
CA HIS A 109 -16.15 -6.63 -2.47
C HIS A 109 -17.50 -7.16 -1.95
N LEU A 110 -17.87 -8.41 -2.28
CA LEU A 110 -19.10 -9.01 -1.77
C LEU A 110 -19.07 -9.19 -0.25
N GLY A 111 -17.92 -9.54 0.30
CA GLY A 111 -17.71 -9.62 1.74
C GLY A 111 -17.96 -8.29 2.46
N ILE A 112 -17.41 -7.19 1.93
CA ILE A 112 -17.61 -5.84 2.46
C ILE A 112 -19.09 -5.40 2.36
N LEU A 113 -19.76 -5.66 1.22
CA LEU A 113 -21.17 -5.34 1.05
C LEU A 113 -22.08 -6.12 2.03
N ASN A 114 -21.79 -7.40 2.24
CA ASN A 114 -22.51 -8.22 3.22
C ASN A 114 -22.27 -7.75 4.65
N ASP A 115 -21.04 -7.35 4.99
CA ASP A 115 -20.72 -6.80 6.31
C ASP A 115 -21.45 -5.48 6.56
N PHE A 116 -21.45 -4.57 5.58
CA PHE A 116 -22.19 -3.31 5.63
C PHE A 116 -23.70 -3.52 5.78
N SER A 117 -24.29 -4.41 4.98
CA SER A 117 -25.70 -4.78 5.09
C SER A 117 -26.04 -5.37 6.47
N ARG A 118 -25.17 -6.22 7.01
CA ARG A 118 -25.32 -6.81 8.35
C ARG A 118 -25.24 -5.73 9.44
N ALA A 119 -24.31 -4.79 9.32
CA ALA A 119 -24.19 -3.68 10.26
C ALA A 119 -25.47 -2.83 10.32
N ILE A 120 -26.07 -2.50 9.16
CA ILE A 120 -27.34 -1.76 9.10
C ILE A 120 -28.48 -2.56 9.75
N ARG A 121 -28.59 -3.84 9.42
CA ARG A 121 -29.74 -4.67 9.86
C ARG A 121 -29.67 -5.14 11.31
N LYS A 122 -28.45 -5.31 11.84
CA LYS A 122 -28.22 -5.95 13.15
C LYS A 122 -27.46 -5.05 14.12
N GLY A 123 -27.04 -3.86 13.72
CA GLY A 123 -26.24 -2.97 14.55
C GLY A 123 -24.84 -3.51 14.87
N THR A 124 -24.30 -4.41 14.05
CA THR A 124 -22.94 -4.96 14.27
C THR A 124 -21.89 -3.93 13.89
N LYS A 125 -20.72 -4.00 14.53
CA LYS A 125 -19.56 -3.16 14.18
C LYS A 125 -19.08 -3.52 12.78
N LEU A 126 -18.75 -2.50 11.98
CA LEU A 126 -18.17 -2.68 10.66
C LEU A 126 -16.73 -3.21 10.76
N LEU A 127 -16.35 -4.08 9.84
CA LEU A 127 -14.98 -4.54 9.65
C LEU A 127 -14.08 -3.41 9.11
N ALA A 128 -14.62 -2.65 8.16
CA ALA A 128 -13.94 -1.51 7.53
C ALA A 128 -14.84 -0.26 7.62
N PRO A 129 -14.79 0.51 8.70
CA PRO A 129 -15.52 1.76 8.82
C PRO A 129 -15.06 2.77 7.78
N GLY A 130 -16.00 3.56 7.23
CA GLY A 130 -15.70 4.56 6.20
C GLY A 130 -14.69 5.62 6.65
N GLU A 131 -14.69 5.94 7.94
CA GLU A 131 -13.76 6.90 8.55
C GLU A 131 -12.28 6.46 8.42
N GLU A 132 -12.01 5.16 8.36
CA GLU A 132 -10.64 4.66 8.18
C GLU A 132 -10.06 4.96 6.79
N GLY A 133 -10.92 5.27 5.81
CA GLY A 133 -10.50 5.68 4.47
C GLY A 133 -9.62 6.94 4.46
N ILE A 134 -9.74 7.80 5.49
CA ILE A 134 -8.90 9.00 5.63
C ILE A 134 -7.43 8.67 5.75
N PHE A 135 -7.06 7.53 6.33
CA PHE A 135 -5.67 7.14 6.52
C PHE A 135 -4.98 6.86 5.19
N GLY A 136 -5.61 6.07 4.33
CA GLY A 136 -5.10 5.80 2.99
C GLY A 136 -5.01 7.05 2.13
N LEU A 137 -6.07 7.89 2.18
CA LEU A 137 -6.10 9.18 1.47
C LEU A 137 -5.00 10.13 1.95
N SER A 138 -4.75 10.19 3.26
CA SER A 138 -3.70 11.03 3.84
C SER A 138 -2.31 10.62 3.36
N ILE A 139 -2.02 9.31 3.30
CA ILE A 139 -0.75 8.78 2.80
C ILE A 139 -0.61 9.11 1.29
N ALA A 140 -1.65 8.90 0.49
CA ALA A 140 -1.63 9.21 -0.93
C ALA A 140 -1.39 10.71 -1.19
N ASN A 141 -2.10 11.59 -0.48
CA ASN A 141 -1.92 13.04 -0.62
C ASN A 141 -0.52 13.48 -0.19
N ALA A 142 0.04 12.90 0.86
CA ALA A 142 1.42 13.16 1.28
C ALA A 142 2.43 12.68 0.22
N ALA A 143 2.19 11.52 -0.40
CA ALA A 143 3.05 11.00 -1.47
C ALA A 143 3.02 11.90 -2.71
N TYR A 144 1.85 12.37 -3.12
CA TYR A 144 1.74 13.36 -4.20
C TYR A 144 2.48 14.64 -3.87
N LEU A 145 2.24 15.21 -2.69
CA LEU A 145 2.89 16.44 -2.27
C LEU A 145 4.41 16.28 -2.26
N SER A 146 4.92 15.19 -1.68
CA SER A 146 6.34 14.87 -1.65
C SER A 146 6.94 14.73 -3.05
N SER A 147 6.28 14.00 -3.93
CA SER A 147 6.73 13.86 -5.33
C SER A 147 6.74 15.20 -6.07
N TRP A 148 5.81 16.08 -5.76
CA TRP A 148 5.70 17.39 -6.40
C TRP A 148 6.74 18.39 -5.91
N THR A 149 7.08 18.35 -4.62
CA THR A 149 8.04 19.27 -3.99
C THR A 149 9.46 18.73 -3.91
N HIS A 150 9.63 17.41 -4.10
CA HIS A 150 10.87 16.66 -3.90
C HIS A 150 11.40 16.74 -2.46
N GLU A 151 10.49 16.86 -1.50
CA GLU A 151 10.79 17.01 -0.08
C GLU A 151 10.07 15.95 0.77
N TRP A 152 10.57 15.77 1.99
CA TRP A 152 9.87 15.01 3.02
C TRP A 152 8.58 15.69 3.41
N VAL A 153 7.52 14.92 3.55
CA VAL A 153 6.21 15.38 4.01
C VAL A 153 5.85 14.71 5.33
N GLU A 154 5.56 15.50 6.34
CA GLU A 154 5.04 15.03 7.63
C GLU A 154 3.53 14.77 7.55
N LEU A 155 3.05 13.79 8.33
CA LEU A 155 1.63 13.50 8.46
C LEU A 155 1.14 13.88 9.86
N PRO A 156 -0.07 14.48 9.96
CA PRO A 156 -1.01 14.78 8.89
C PRO A 156 -0.51 15.93 7.99
N THR A 157 -0.72 15.79 6.68
CA THR A 157 -0.33 16.79 5.69
C THR A 157 -1.17 18.07 5.83
N ASP A 158 -0.55 19.23 5.66
CA ASP A 158 -1.27 20.50 5.59
C ASP A 158 -2.15 20.53 4.32
N GLY A 159 -3.46 20.54 4.53
CA GLY A 159 -4.45 20.50 3.45
C GLY A 159 -4.43 21.75 2.56
N GLU A 160 -4.03 22.91 3.07
CA GLU A 160 -3.94 24.13 2.26
C GLU A 160 -2.71 24.09 1.34
N VAL A 161 -1.58 23.60 1.83
CA VAL A 161 -0.38 23.40 1.02
C VAL A 161 -0.64 22.39 -0.09
N TYR A 162 -1.25 21.24 0.26
CA TYR A 162 -1.64 20.24 -0.74
C TYR A 162 -2.58 20.82 -1.80
N ARG A 163 -3.61 21.55 -1.39
CA ARG A 163 -4.60 22.15 -2.29
C ARG A 163 -3.98 23.19 -3.22
N ALA A 164 -3.05 23.99 -2.73
CA ALA A 164 -2.34 24.98 -3.53
C ALA A 164 -1.52 24.30 -4.64
N GLU A 165 -0.74 23.27 -4.28
CA GLU A 165 0.05 22.50 -5.24
C GLU A 165 -0.79 21.74 -6.26
N LEU A 166 -1.91 21.16 -5.84
CA LEU A 166 -2.87 20.51 -6.74
C LEU A 166 -3.45 21.50 -7.76
N ARG A 167 -3.89 22.68 -7.30
CA ARG A 167 -4.41 23.73 -8.19
C ARG A 167 -3.38 24.21 -9.21
N ARG A 168 -2.12 24.36 -8.79
CA ARG A 168 -1.03 24.73 -9.69
C ARG A 168 -0.87 23.72 -10.83
N ARG A 169 -0.97 22.43 -10.53
CA ARG A 169 -0.88 21.37 -11.55
C ARG A 169 -2.10 21.30 -12.45
N GLN A 170 -3.29 21.47 -11.90
CA GLN A 170 -4.51 21.54 -12.69
C GLN A 170 -4.48 22.69 -13.71
N GLN A 171 -3.90 23.84 -13.34
CA GLN A 171 -3.73 24.98 -14.24
C GLN A 171 -2.70 24.76 -15.34
N SER A 172 -1.71 23.90 -15.10
CA SER A 172 -0.67 23.54 -16.07
C SER A 172 -1.03 22.33 -16.93
N SER A 173 -2.14 21.64 -16.63
CA SER A 173 -2.62 20.51 -17.43
C SER A 173 -3.05 20.96 -18.82
N ALA A 174 -2.58 20.24 -19.85
CA ALA A 174 -2.96 20.52 -21.22
C ALA A 174 -4.42 20.12 -21.49
N GLU A 175 -5.12 20.86 -22.36
CA GLU A 175 -6.42 20.41 -22.84
C GLU A 175 -6.29 19.03 -23.51
N ARG A 176 -6.92 18.04 -22.89
CA ARG A 176 -6.88 16.66 -23.38
C ARG A 176 -7.58 16.55 -24.72
N LYS A 177 -6.85 16.19 -25.78
CA LYS A 177 -7.50 15.80 -27.02
C LYS A 177 -8.40 14.60 -26.75
N PRO A 178 -9.67 14.60 -27.22
CA PRO A 178 -10.55 13.46 -27.01
C PRO A 178 -9.87 12.21 -27.57
N VAL A 179 -9.61 11.23 -26.71
CA VAL A 179 -9.12 9.91 -27.13
C VAL A 179 -10.20 9.34 -28.05
N ARG A 180 -9.87 9.17 -29.33
CA ARG A 180 -10.74 8.44 -30.25
C ARG A 180 -10.99 7.08 -29.62
N GLY A 181 -12.27 6.78 -29.35
CA GLY A 181 -12.68 5.59 -28.62
C GLY A 181 -12.00 4.36 -29.21
N GLN A 182 -11.10 3.79 -28.46
CA GLN A 182 -10.70 2.42 -28.72
C GLN A 182 -11.97 1.58 -28.53
N ASN A 183 -12.38 0.86 -29.56
CA ASN A 183 -13.42 -0.16 -29.45
C ASN A 183 -12.91 -1.20 -28.46
N ILE A 184 -13.22 -1.01 -27.21
CA ILE A 184 -12.88 -1.96 -26.15
C ILE A 184 -13.87 -3.10 -26.29
N THR A 185 -13.50 -4.09 -27.09
CA THR A 185 -14.22 -5.35 -27.25
C THR A 185 -13.89 -6.24 -26.03
N GLY A 186 -14.87 -6.54 -25.23
CA GLY A 186 -14.77 -7.40 -24.04
C GLY A 186 -15.81 -7.02 -23.00
N GLU A 187 -16.35 -8.00 -22.31
CA GLU A 187 -17.27 -7.75 -21.21
C GLU A 187 -16.58 -6.97 -20.08
N TYR A 188 -17.33 -6.05 -19.45
CA TYR A 188 -16.81 -5.22 -18.35
C TYR A 188 -16.18 -6.05 -17.22
N SER A 189 -16.76 -7.19 -16.91
CA SER A 189 -16.27 -8.16 -15.92
C SER A 189 -14.90 -8.78 -16.27
N GLU A 190 -14.55 -8.87 -17.55
CA GLU A 190 -13.27 -9.45 -17.98
C GLU A 190 -12.10 -8.47 -17.82
N ARG A 191 -12.38 -7.17 -17.85
CA ARG A 191 -11.38 -6.12 -17.70
C ARG A 191 -10.85 -5.98 -16.27
N TRP A 192 -11.61 -6.44 -15.29
CA TRP A 192 -11.33 -6.29 -13.86
C TRP A 192 -11.00 -7.62 -13.17
N ARG A 193 -10.65 -8.65 -13.94
CA ARG A 193 -10.13 -9.89 -13.36
C ARG A 193 -8.74 -9.69 -12.81
N VAL A 194 -8.66 -8.99 -11.70
CA VAL A 194 -7.44 -8.94 -10.89
C VAL A 194 -7.42 -10.21 -10.04
N LYS A 195 -6.44 -11.08 -10.26
CA LYS A 195 -6.14 -12.16 -9.32
C LYS A 195 -5.21 -11.56 -8.26
N TRP A 196 -5.74 -11.40 -7.08
CA TRP A 196 -5.00 -11.01 -5.89
C TRP A 196 -4.22 -12.19 -5.34
#